data_d232873b26e6ab8f8575c0205da7f81c
#
_entry.id   d232873b26e6ab8f8575c0205da7f81c
#
_cell.length_a   1.000
_cell.length_b   1.000
_cell.length_c   1.000
_cell.angle_alpha   90.00
_cell.angle_beta   90.00
_cell.angle_gamma   90.00
#
_symmetry.space_group_name_H-M   'P 1'
#
loop_
_entity.id
_entity.type
_entity.pdbx_description
1 polymer ?
#
loop_
_entity_poly.entity_id
_entity_poly.type
_entity_poly.pdbx_seq_one_letter_code
_entity_poly.pdbx_strand_id
1 'polypeptide(L)'
;MNQSTAQKTRDNGQESKSHVLTLPLENTHVDRSPHTYERWLIAKLMRMAGSPPLRFRLWNGDVIEPEGQHAQFTLHLTDPKALYALVTNPNLAFGDLYSAGRLEVEGDLPDLMETLYRSVHQARQKWPKWLEALWRNHNPRSTGIPEAKENIHHHYDLGNEFYQLWLDSAEMQYTCAYYETPDLSLEQAQLAKLEHVCRKLRLKPGM
;
A
#
# COMPACT_ATOMS: atom_id res chain seq x y z
N MET A 1 49.41 12.75 53.98
CA MET A 1 48.32 11.80 54.14
C MET A 1 47.34 12.06 53.00
N ASN A 2 47.47 11.24 51.98
CA ASN A 2 46.65 11.31 50.73
C ASN A 2 45.41 10.49 50.89
N GLN A 3 44.29 11.02 50.54
CA GLN A 3 43.13 10.22 50.14
C GLN A 3 42.63 10.69 48.76
N SER A 4 42.90 9.85 47.78
CA SER A 4 42.42 9.90 46.43
C SER A 4 41.00 9.38 46.41
N THR A 5 40.05 10.22 45.93
CA THR A 5 38.67 9.82 45.70
C THR A 5 38.51 9.51 44.21
N ALA A 6 38.44 8.23 43.90
CA ALA A 6 38.18 7.74 42.56
C ALA A 6 36.70 7.97 42.17
N GLN A 7 36.47 8.77 41.16
CA GLN A 7 35.18 9.05 40.58
C GLN A 7 34.84 7.93 39.58
N LYS A 8 33.86 7.12 39.97
CA LYS A 8 33.33 5.98 39.18
C LYS A 8 32.30 6.50 38.19
N THR A 9 32.74 6.75 36.97
CA THR A 9 31.83 7.01 35.84
C THR A 9 31.02 5.75 35.54
N ARG A 10 29.71 5.81 35.76
CA ARG A 10 28.75 4.81 35.30
C ARG A 10 28.43 5.11 33.84
N ASP A 11 28.97 4.29 32.98
CA ASP A 11 28.61 4.21 31.57
C ASP A 11 27.25 3.46 31.49
N ASN A 12 26.17 4.19 31.30
CA ASN A 12 24.88 3.62 31.00
C ASN A 12 24.73 3.57 29.48
N GLY A 13 25.40 2.60 28.88
CA GLY A 13 25.13 2.19 27.51
C GLY A 13 23.76 1.54 27.42
N GLN A 14 22.72 2.35 27.24
CA GLN A 14 21.38 1.87 26.89
C GLN A 14 21.37 1.64 25.39
N GLU A 15 21.76 0.42 24.99
CA GLU A 15 21.48 -0.08 23.63
C GLU A 15 19.97 -0.07 23.39
N SER A 16 19.51 0.90 22.63
CA SER A 16 18.19 0.90 22.03
C SER A 16 18.10 -0.27 21.07
N LYS A 17 17.63 -1.40 21.55
CA LYS A 17 17.21 -2.51 20.69
C LYS A 17 15.95 -2.08 19.97
N SER A 18 16.12 -1.61 18.72
CA SER A 18 15.03 -1.49 17.77
C SER A 18 14.43 -2.88 17.56
N HIS A 19 13.34 -3.18 18.24
CA HIS A 19 12.49 -4.30 17.92
C HIS A 19 11.79 -3.98 16.58
N VAL A 20 12.48 -4.25 15.48
CA VAL A 20 11.76 -4.47 14.21
C VAL A 20 10.90 -5.71 14.46
N LEU A 21 9.60 -5.49 14.53
CA LEU A 21 8.60 -6.56 14.58
C LEU A 21 8.62 -7.26 13.20
N THR A 22 9.60 -8.12 13.00
CA THR A 22 9.53 -9.15 11.96
C THR A 22 8.48 -10.15 12.42
N LEU A 23 7.24 -9.94 11.96
CA LEU A 23 6.26 -11.01 12.01
C LEU A 23 6.87 -12.21 11.27
N PRO A 24 6.96 -13.38 11.88
CA PRO A 24 7.43 -14.55 11.17
C PRO A 24 6.47 -14.80 10.03
N LEU A 25 6.96 -14.62 8.80
CA LEU A 25 6.30 -15.13 7.60
C LEU A 25 6.34 -16.66 7.75
N GLU A 26 5.32 -17.25 8.36
CA GLU A 26 5.07 -18.67 8.21
C GLU A 26 4.75 -18.90 6.73
N ASN A 27 5.79 -19.22 5.97
CA ASN A 27 5.66 -19.80 4.65
C ASN A 27 5.00 -21.16 4.84
N THR A 28 3.69 -21.16 4.99
CA THR A 28 2.88 -22.37 4.90
C THR A 28 2.84 -22.75 3.42
N HIS A 29 3.86 -23.49 2.96
CA HIS A 29 3.80 -24.19 1.70
C HIS A 29 2.61 -25.16 1.79
N VAL A 30 1.51 -24.75 1.18
CA VAL A 30 0.31 -25.58 1.08
C VAL A 30 0.55 -26.52 -0.11
N ASP A 31 0.99 -27.74 0.19
CA ASP A 31 1.30 -28.79 -0.79
C ASP A 31 0.03 -29.48 -1.32
N ARG A 32 -1.04 -28.74 -1.58
CA ARG A 32 -2.25 -29.30 -2.20
C ARG A 32 -2.49 -28.70 -3.58
N SER A 33 -2.95 -29.54 -4.49
CA SER A 33 -3.41 -29.09 -5.80
C SER A 33 -4.65 -28.21 -5.67
N PRO A 34 -4.77 -27.18 -6.50
CA PRO A 34 -5.96 -26.31 -6.52
C PRO A 34 -7.17 -27.11 -6.96
N HIS A 35 -8.28 -26.90 -6.28
CA HIS A 35 -9.55 -27.50 -6.66
C HIS A 35 -10.08 -26.89 -7.97
N THR A 36 -10.93 -27.62 -8.67
CA THR A 36 -11.55 -27.17 -9.92
C THR A 36 -12.27 -25.84 -9.76
N TYR A 37 -12.93 -25.61 -8.62
CA TYR A 37 -13.63 -24.36 -8.34
C TYR A 37 -12.67 -23.17 -8.12
N GLU A 38 -11.47 -23.38 -7.59
CA GLU A 38 -10.45 -22.31 -7.42
C GLU A 38 -9.94 -21.84 -8.78
N ARG A 39 -9.68 -22.77 -9.69
CA ARG A 39 -9.37 -22.45 -11.10
C ARG A 39 -10.50 -21.70 -11.76
N TRP A 40 -11.74 -22.10 -11.53
CA TRP A 40 -12.92 -21.40 -12.04
C TRP A 40 -13.04 -19.98 -11.45
N LEU A 41 -12.75 -19.80 -10.14
CA LEU A 41 -12.74 -18.48 -9.50
C LEU A 41 -11.74 -17.54 -10.17
N ILE A 42 -10.52 -18.02 -10.45
CA ILE A 42 -9.50 -17.21 -11.15
C ILE A 42 -9.96 -16.85 -12.56
N ALA A 43 -10.47 -17.81 -13.32
CA ALA A 43 -10.99 -17.56 -14.66
C ALA A 43 -12.15 -16.56 -14.64
N LYS A 44 -13.03 -16.62 -13.63
CA LYS A 44 -14.11 -15.65 -13.43
C LYS A 44 -13.57 -14.27 -13.08
N LEU A 45 -12.58 -14.17 -12.17
CA LEU A 45 -11.93 -12.92 -11.79
C LEU A 45 -11.28 -12.25 -13.01
N MET A 46 -10.53 -13.02 -13.81
CA MET A 46 -9.89 -12.52 -15.03
C MET A 46 -10.92 -11.99 -16.03
N ARG A 47 -12.03 -12.72 -16.28
CA ARG A 47 -13.10 -12.26 -17.16
C ARG A 47 -13.77 -10.98 -16.66
N MET A 48 -14.03 -10.87 -15.36
CA MET A 48 -14.58 -9.66 -14.75
C MET A 48 -13.63 -8.48 -14.86
N ALA A 49 -12.32 -8.72 -14.79
CA ALA A 49 -11.28 -7.73 -14.99
C ALA A 49 -11.03 -7.36 -16.46
N GLY A 50 -11.78 -7.93 -17.42
CA GLY A 50 -11.62 -7.65 -18.84
C GLY A 50 -10.55 -8.48 -19.52
N SER A 51 -10.21 -9.63 -18.96
CA SER A 51 -9.19 -10.57 -19.45
C SER A 51 -7.85 -9.87 -19.72
N PRO A 52 -7.21 -9.27 -18.71
CA PRO A 52 -5.90 -8.64 -18.87
C PRO A 52 -4.84 -9.69 -19.27
N PRO A 53 -3.68 -9.28 -19.86
CA PRO A 53 -2.59 -10.16 -20.22
C PRO A 53 -1.81 -10.65 -18.97
N LEU A 54 -2.51 -11.33 -18.10
CA LEU A 54 -2.08 -11.69 -16.76
C LEU A 54 -2.14 -13.20 -16.56
N ARG A 55 -1.04 -13.77 -16.13
CA ARG A 55 -0.89 -15.17 -15.72
C ARG A 55 -1.00 -15.27 -14.20
N PHE A 56 -1.65 -16.33 -13.71
CA PHE A 56 -1.59 -16.70 -12.31
C PHE A 56 -0.70 -17.92 -12.11
N ARG A 57 0.24 -17.83 -11.19
CA ARG A 57 0.96 -18.95 -10.62
C ARG A 57 0.40 -19.22 -9.22
N LEU A 58 0.05 -20.45 -8.94
CA LEU A 58 -0.56 -20.85 -7.69
C LEU A 58 0.49 -21.44 -6.74
N TRP A 59 0.13 -21.61 -5.48
CA TRP A 59 0.95 -22.11 -4.37
C TRP A 59 1.60 -23.47 -4.62
N ASN A 60 1.05 -24.29 -5.50
CA ASN A 60 1.58 -25.59 -5.89
C ASN A 60 2.39 -25.57 -7.19
N GLY A 61 2.61 -24.40 -7.76
CA GLY A 61 3.32 -24.21 -9.03
C GLY A 61 2.44 -24.30 -10.29
N ASP A 62 1.15 -24.64 -10.15
CA ASP A 62 0.23 -24.64 -11.29
C ASP A 62 0.08 -23.24 -11.89
N VAL A 63 -0.02 -23.19 -13.22
CA VAL A 63 -0.14 -21.97 -13.97
C VAL A 63 -1.50 -21.88 -14.67
N ILE A 64 -2.11 -20.71 -14.61
CA ILE A 64 -3.34 -20.39 -15.35
C ILE A 64 -3.02 -19.22 -16.28
N GLU A 65 -3.06 -19.52 -17.58
CA GLU A 65 -2.77 -18.55 -18.64
C GLU A 65 -4.00 -17.67 -18.95
N PRO A 66 -3.78 -16.44 -19.45
CA PRO A 66 -4.86 -15.61 -19.97
C PRO A 66 -5.45 -16.21 -21.26
N GLU A 67 -6.76 -16.11 -21.41
CA GLU A 67 -7.44 -16.60 -22.61
C GLU A 67 -7.10 -15.74 -23.84
N GLY A 68 -6.61 -16.36 -24.91
CA GLY A 68 -6.45 -15.76 -26.22
C GLY A 68 -5.31 -14.75 -26.40
N GLN A 69 -4.40 -14.63 -25.41
CA GLN A 69 -3.26 -13.71 -25.47
C GLN A 69 -2.06 -14.20 -24.66
N HIS A 70 -0.87 -13.65 -24.97
CA HIS A 70 0.32 -13.93 -24.18
C HIS A 70 0.30 -13.13 -22.86
N ALA A 71 0.72 -13.76 -21.78
CA ALA A 71 0.89 -13.10 -20.50
C ALA A 71 2.07 -12.12 -20.55
N GLN A 72 1.85 -10.91 -20.09
CA GLN A 72 2.87 -9.88 -19.89
C GLN A 72 3.33 -9.83 -18.42
N PHE A 73 2.45 -10.23 -17.51
CA PHE A 73 2.67 -10.22 -16.08
C PHE A 73 2.32 -11.58 -15.48
N THR A 74 2.96 -11.92 -14.35
CA THR A 74 2.59 -13.07 -13.55
C THR A 74 2.26 -12.64 -12.13
N LEU A 75 1.11 -13.05 -11.61
CA LEU A 75 0.77 -12.97 -10.20
C LEU A 75 0.98 -14.35 -9.56
N HIS A 76 1.87 -14.42 -8.59
CA HIS A 76 2.08 -15.62 -7.81
C HIS A 76 1.32 -15.52 -6.49
N LEU A 77 0.38 -16.44 -6.26
CA LEU A 77 -0.37 -16.58 -5.02
C LEU A 77 0.28 -17.68 -4.18
N THR A 78 0.73 -17.34 -2.99
CA THR A 78 1.48 -18.27 -2.12
C THR A 78 0.58 -19.24 -1.37
N ASP A 79 -0.72 -18.95 -1.26
CA ASP A 79 -1.67 -19.77 -0.54
C ASP A 79 -3.13 -19.60 -1.03
N PRO A 80 -4.02 -20.57 -0.74
CA PRO A 80 -5.44 -20.50 -1.14
C PRO A 80 -6.21 -19.33 -0.51
N LYS A 81 -5.89 -18.93 0.73
CA LYS A 81 -6.59 -17.81 1.39
C LYS A 81 -6.32 -16.50 0.68
N ALA A 82 -5.12 -16.34 0.08
CA ALA A 82 -4.81 -15.18 -0.76
C ALA A 82 -5.75 -15.09 -1.97
N LEU A 83 -6.05 -16.23 -2.63
CA LEU A 83 -7.03 -16.26 -3.70
C LEU A 83 -8.42 -15.82 -3.24
N TYR A 84 -8.90 -16.32 -2.11
CA TYR A 84 -10.23 -15.96 -1.61
C TYR A 84 -10.31 -14.47 -1.23
N ALA A 85 -9.28 -13.94 -0.61
CA ALA A 85 -9.21 -12.51 -0.30
C ALA A 85 -9.27 -11.66 -1.58
N LEU A 86 -8.49 -12.03 -2.60
CA LEU A 86 -8.45 -11.33 -3.88
C LEU A 86 -9.79 -11.39 -4.61
N VAL A 87 -10.51 -12.52 -4.54
CA VAL A 87 -11.83 -12.68 -5.18
C VAL A 87 -12.93 -11.89 -4.44
N THR A 88 -12.86 -11.82 -3.12
CA THR A 88 -13.88 -11.14 -2.30
C THR A 88 -13.73 -9.62 -2.33
N ASN A 89 -12.52 -9.10 -2.24
CA ASN A 89 -12.26 -7.65 -2.27
C ASN A 89 -10.94 -7.34 -2.98
N PRO A 90 -10.88 -7.40 -4.31
CA PRO A 90 -9.64 -7.23 -5.07
C PRO A 90 -8.95 -5.89 -4.84
N ASN A 91 -9.72 -4.81 -4.62
CA ASN A 91 -9.18 -3.46 -4.48
C ASN A 91 -8.36 -3.28 -3.20
N LEU A 92 -8.76 -3.92 -2.11
CA LEU A 92 -8.05 -3.86 -0.83
C LEU A 92 -7.03 -5.00 -0.73
N ALA A 93 -7.48 -6.21 -1.05
CA ALA A 93 -6.67 -7.41 -0.85
C ALA A 93 -5.39 -7.43 -1.71
N PHE A 94 -5.37 -6.79 -2.89
CA PHE A 94 -4.17 -6.76 -3.72
C PHE A 94 -3.00 -6.10 -2.96
N GLY A 95 -3.21 -4.91 -2.41
CA GLY A 95 -2.18 -4.17 -1.66
C GLY A 95 -1.76 -4.89 -0.38
N ASP A 96 -2.72 -5.40 0.39
CA ASP A 96 -2.46 -6.11 1.65
C ASP A 96 -1.67 -7.41 1.41
N LEU A 97 -2.08 -8.20 0.41
CA LEU A 97 -1.40 -9.45 0.06
C LEU A 97 0.01 -9.20 -0.49
N TYR A 98 0.18 -8.18 -1.33
CA TYR A 98 1.48 -7.79 -1.87
C TYR A 98 2.43 -7.37 -0.74
N SER A 99 1.98 -6.49 0.15
CA SER A 99 2.77 -6.01 1.30
C SER A 99 3.10 -7.12 2.29
N ALA A 100 2.22 -8.12 2.42
CA ALA A 100 2.43 -9.29 3.27
C ALA A 100 3.27 -10.42 2.59
N GLY A 101 3.72 -10.24 1.34
CA GLY A 101 4.45 -11.27 0.59
C GLY A 101 3.61 -12.51 0.24
N ARG A 102 2.28 -12.39 0.27
CA ARG A 102 1.34 -13.46 -0.08
C ARG A 102 0.85 -13.39 -1.52
N LEU A 103 1.15 -12.30 -2.20
CA LEU A 103 1.00 -12.09 -3.61
C LEU A 103 2.29 -11.48 -4.13
N GLU A 104 2.93 -12.13 -5.08
CA GLU A 104 4.14 -11.64 -5.72
C GLU A 104 3.84 -11.27 -7.17
N VAL A 105 4.53 -10.28 -7.70
CA VAL A 105 4.38 -9.77 -9.06
C VAL A 105 5.67 -10.01 -9.83
N GLU A 106 5.60 -10.73 -10.95
CA GLU A 106 6.67 -10.79 -11.96
C GLU A 106 6.32 -9.82 -13.09
N GLY A 107 7.16 -8.85 -13.31
CA GLY A 107 6.99 -7.72 -14.23
C GLY A 107 7.03 -6.39 -13.51
N ASP A 108 6.87 -5.30 -14.26
CA ASP A 108 6.82 -3.95 -13.68
C ASP A 108 5.47 -3.71 -13.00
N LEU A 109 5.48 -3.35 -11.71
CA LEU A 109 4.26 -3.17 -10.92
C LEU A 109 3.43 -1.96 -11.37
N PRO A 110 3.99 -0.79 -11.66
CA PRO A 110 3.28 0.34 -12.26
C PRO A 110 2.57 -0.04 -13.57
N ASP A 111 3.24 -0.71 -14.48
CA ASP A 111 2.67 -1.14 -15.77
C ASP A 111 1.55 -2.16 -15.57
N LEU A 112 1.69 -3.09 -14.63
CA LEU A 112 0.64 -4.02 -14.25
C LEU A 112 -0.60 -3.27 -13.74
N MET A 113 -0.41 -2.32 -12.82
CA MET A 113 -1.52 -1.55 -12.24
C MET A 113 -2.25 -0.73 -13.31
N GLU A 114 -1.52 -0.08 -14.22
CA GLU A 114 -2.11 0.65 -15.34
C GLU A 114 -2.91 -0.28 -16.26
N THR A 115 -2.35 -1.44 -16.60
CA THR A 115 -2.99 -2.44 -17.45
C THR A 115 -4.27 -2.99 -16.81
N LEU A 116 -4.23 -3.33 -15.51
CA LEU A 116 -5.40 -3.77 -14.76
C LEU A 116 -6.47 -2.69 -14.70
N TYR A 117 -6.10 -1.46 -14.38
CA TYR A 117 -7.04 -0.34 -14.32
C TYR A 117 -7.74 -0.12 -15.64
N ARG A 118 -7.00 -0.08 -16.74
CA ARG A 118 -7.56 0.07 -18.12
C ARG A 118 -8.49 -1.08 -18.47
N SER A 119 -8.06 -2.33 -18.21
CA SER A 119 -8.86 -3.53 -18.55
C SER A 119 -10.16 -3.56 -17.75
N VAL A 120 -10.11 -3.34 -16.45
CA VAL A 120 -11.29 -3.30 -15.56
C VAL A 120 -12.24 -2.16 -15.98
N HIS A 121 -11.70 -0.97 -16.28
CA HIS A 121 -12.51 0.16 -16.71
C HIS A 121 -13.27 -0.13 -18.00
N GLN A 122 -12.60 -0.71 -19.01
CA GLN A 122 -13.22 -1.11 -20.28
C GLN A 122 -14.26 -2.22 -20.09
N ALA A 123 -13.97 -3.21 -19.24
CA ALA A 123 -14.90 -4.28 -18.93
C ALA A 123 -16.18 -3.76 -18.27
N ARG A 124 -16.04 -2.85 -17.29
CA ARG A 124 -17.17 -2.25 -16.57
C ARG A 124 -18.10 -1.45 -17.46
N GLN A 125 -17.62 -0.81 -18.51
CA GLN A 125 -18.47 -0.12 -19.48
C GLN A 125 -19.47 -1.05 -20.19
N LYS A 126 -19.15 -2.35 -20.26
CA LYS A 126 -19.99 -3.38 -20.89
C LYS A 126 -20.92 -4.07 -19.87
N TRP A 127 -20.81 -3.76 -18.59
CA TRP A 127 -21.65 -4.40 -17.57
C TRP A 127 -23.08 -3.86 -17.60
N PRO A 128 -24.07 -4.72 -17.39
CA PRO A 128 -25.44 -4.27 -17.23
C PRO A 128 -25.57 -3.45 -15.92
N LYS A 129 -26.40 -2.40 -15.94
CA LYS A 129 -26.56 -1.43 -14.82
C LYS A 129 -26.88 -2.09 -13.47
N TRP A 130 -27.60 -3.21 -13.48
CA TRP A 130 -27.92 -3.93 -12.24
C TRP A 130 -26.69 -4.56 -11.60
N LEU A 131 -25.74 -5.07 -12.39
CA LEU A 131 -24.49 -5.65 -11.89
C LEU A 131 -23.58 -4.55 -11.34
N GLU A 132 -23.54 -3.42 -12.00
CA GLU A 132 -22.80 -2.25 -11.51
C GLU A 132 -23.37 -1.74 -10.17
N ALA A 133 -24.70 -1.70 -10.04
CA ALA A 133 -25.37 -1.32 -8.79
C ALA A 133 -25.07 -2.32 -7.66
N LEU A 134 -25.10 -3.62 -7.95
CA LEU A 134 -24.77 -4.66 -6.97
C LEU A 134 -23.31 -4.54 -6.49
N TRP A 135 -22.39 -4.33 -7.40
CA TRP A 135 -20.98 -4.17 -7.09
C TRP A 135 -20.70 -2.91 -6.26
N ARG A 136 -21.36 -1.81 -6.59
CA ARG A 136 -21.28 -0.55 -5.83
C ARG A 136 -21.83 -0.69 -4.41
N ASN A 137 -22.91 -1.44 -4.24
CA ASN A 137 -23.51 -1.70 -2.92
C ASN A 137 -22.67 -2.70 -2.08
N HIS A 138 -21.86 -3.55 -2.73
CA HIS A 138 -20.99 -4.51 -2.04
C HIS A 138 -19.66 -3.88 -1.57
N ASN A 139 -19.33 -2.70 -2.10
CA ASN A 139 -18.24 -1.84 -1.62
C ASN A 139 -18.82 -0.53 -1.07
N PRO A 140 -19.51 -0.56 0.08
CA PRO A 140 -19.96 0.67 0.70
C PRO A 140 -18.70 1.49 1.03
N ARG A 141 -18.56 2.63 0.37
CA ARG A 141 -17.67 3.65 0.88
C ARG A 141 -18.21 3.99 2.25
N SER A 142 -17.48 3.60 3.28
CA SER A 142 -17.78 3.98 4.65
C SER A 142 -17.77 5.51 4.72
N THR A 143 -18.97 6.10 4.71
CA THR A 143 -19.17 7.57 4.72
C THR A 143 -19.74 8.03 6.05
N GLY A 144 -19.88 7.12 7.02
CA GLY A 144 -20.32 7.46 8.37
C GLY A 144 -19.25 8.27 9.12
N ILE A 145 -19.68 9.21 9.95
CA ILE A 145 -18.77 10.02 10.79
C ILE A 145 -17.91 9.15 11.73
N PRO A 146 -18.44 8.08 12.36
CA PRO A 146 -17.63 7.18 13.19
C PRO A 146 -16.52 6.48 12.39
N GLU A 147 -16.86 5.93 11.24
CA GLU A 147 -15.92 5.22 10.36
C GLU A 147 -14.90 6.18 9.75
N ALA A 148 -15.32 7.40 9.40
CA ALA A 148 -14.39 8.43 8.92
C ALA A 148 -13.37 8.80 10.00
N LYS A 149 -13.81 8.88 11.27
CA LYS A 149 -12.93 9.15 12.41
C LYS A 149 -11.94 8.01 12.63
N GLU A 150 -12.38 6.75 12.58
CA GLU A 150 -11.52 5.56 12.72
C GLU A 150 -10.52 5.47 11.57
N ASN A 151 -10.94 5.73 10.34
CA ASN A 151 -10.06 5.76 9.16
C ASN A 151 -9.00 6.87 9.26
N ILE A 152 -9.38 8.06 9.78
CA ILE A 152 -8.44 9.16 10.01
C ILE A 152 -7.44 8.77 11.10
N HIS A 153 -7.90 8.19 12.21
CA HIS A 153 -7.01 7.68 13.26
C HIS A 153 -6.03 6.65 12.70
N HIS A 154 -6.52 5.66 11.98
CA HIS A 154 -5.67 4.63 11.38
C HIS A 154 -4.65 5.21 10.39
N HIS A 155 -5.01 6.24 9.64
CA HIS A 155 -4.12 6.88 8.65
C HIS A 155 -3.03 7.75 9.31
N TYR A 156 -3.34 8.41 10.43
CA TYR A 156 -2.42 9.34 11.09
C TYR A 156 -1.80 8.82 12.40
N ASP A 157 -2.21 7.65 12.87
CA ASP A 157 -1.77 7.08 14.15
C ASP A 157 -0.43 6.31 14.06
N LEU A 158 0.34 6.59 13.01
CA LEU A 158 1.67 6.02 12.82
C LEU A 158 2.74 6.64 13.74
N GLY A 159 2.37 7.69 14.48
CA GLY A 159 3.24 8.41 15.39
C GLY A 159 4.23 9.37 14.71
N ASN A 160 4.67 10.36 15.48
CA ASN A 160 5.58 11.38 14.97
C ASN A 160 6.93 10.79 14.51
N GLU A 161 7.40 9.73 15.16
CA GLU A 161 8.66 9.07 14.79
C GLU A 161 8.65 8.54 13.35
N PHE A 162 7.51 7.99 12.90
CA PHE A 162 7.36 7.55 11.53
C PHE A 162 7.42 8.73 10.55
N TYR A 163 6.72 9.82 10.85
CA TYR A 163 6.70 11.01 9.99
C TYR A 163 8.06 11.70 9.89
N GLN A 164 8.86 11.68 10.98
CA GLN A 164 10.22 12.23 11.00
C GLN A 164 11.19 11.50 10.06
N LEU A 165 10.88 10.28 9.61
CA LEU A 165 11.73 9.53 8.69
C LEU A 165 11.76 10.13 7.28
N TRP A 166 10.74 10.88 6.88
CA TRP A 166 10.57 11.34 5.50
C TRP A 166 10.00 12.74 5.32
N LEU A 167 9.43 13.35 6.35
CA LEU A 167 9.06 14.77 6.32
C LEU A 167 10.28 15.65 6.61
N ASP A 168 10.17 16.93 6.23
CA ASP A 168 11.17 17.93 6.57
C ASP A 168 11.32 18.04 8.09
N SER A 169 12.57 18.18 8.54
CA SER A 169 12.90 18.14 9.97
C SER A 169 12.48 19.38 10.75
N ALA A 170 12.28 20.50 10.05
CA ALA A 170 11.99 21.80 10.67
C ALA A 170 10.49 22.01 10.94
N GLU A 171 9.66 21.83 9.91
CA GLU A 171 8.24 22.20 9.94
C GLU A 171 7.30 21.01 9.86
N MET A 172 7.82 19.80 9.64
CA MET A 172 7.06 18.54 9.55
C MET A 172 5.85 18.63 8.59
N GLN A 173 6.06 19.25 7.43
CA GLN A 173 4.98 19.54 6.50
C GLN A 173 4.59 18.32 5.67
N TYR A 174 3.35 17.84 5.84
CA TYR A 174 2.78 16.74 5.05
C TYR A 174 2.04 17.25 3.80
N THR A 175 2.71 18.14 3.05
CA THR A 175 2.19 18.70 1.79
C THR A 175 3.34 18.91 0.81
N CYS A 176 3.03 19.08 -0.48
CA CYS A 176 4.04 19.37 -1.49
C CYS A 176 4.82 20.62 -1.15
N ALA A 177 6.14 20.57 -1.29
CA ALA A 177 7.03 21.71 -1.15
C ALA A 177 6.99 22.62 -2.40
N TYR A 178 7.39 23.88 -2.26
CA TYR A 178 7.50 24.84 -3.36
C TYR A 178 8.96 25.15 -3.62
N TYR A 179 9.51 24.57 -4.68
CA TYR A 179 10.87 24.80 -5.11
C TYR A 179 10.91 26.00 -6.04
N GLU A 180 11.37 27.15 -5.55
CA GLU A 180 11.62 28.34 -6.39
C GLU A 180 12.77 28.07 -7.36
N THR A 181 13.77 27.32 -6.91
CA THR A 181 14.90 26.84 -7.72
C THR A 181 15.17 25.36 -7.42
N PRO A 182 15.72 24.58 -8.36
CA PRO A 182 15.92 23.14 -8.21
C PRO A 182 16.93 22.73 -7.11
N ASP A 183 17.76 23.67 -6.66
CA ASP A 183 18.86 23.49 -5.71
C ASP A 183 18.46 23.71 -4.25
N LEU A 184 17.20 24.10 -3.99
CA LEU A 184 16.71 24.24 -2.61
C LEU A 184 16.67 22.87 -1.88
N SER A 185 17.01 22.90 -0.58
CA SER A 185 16.72 21.74 0.27
C SER A 185 15.22 21.58 0.50
N LEU A 186 14.78 20.40 0.97
CA LEU A 186 13.37 20.17 1.30
C LEU A 186 12.86 21.16 2.34
N GLU A 187 13.64 21.45 3.38
CA GLU A 187 13.30 22.42 4.45
C GLU A 187 13.11 23.83 3.88
N GLN A 188 14.02 24.27 3.02
CA GLN A 188 13.94 25.57 2.36
C GLN A 188 12.71 25.65 1.46
N ALA A 189 12.41 24.61 0.69
CA ALA A 189 11.26 24.56 -0.19
C ALA A 189 9.93 24.51 0.59
N GLN A 190 9.88 23.84 1.75
CA GLN A 190 8.71 23.87 2.62
C GLN A 190 8.48 25.24 3.24
N LEU A 191 9.53 25.91 3.69
CA LEU A 191 9.43 27.28 4.20
C LEU A 191 8.99 28.26 3.10
N ALA A 192 9.54 28.14 1.90
CA ALA A 192 9.13 28.94 0.74
C ALA A 192 7.64 28.72 0.40
N LYS A 193 7.14 27.48 0.50
CA LYS A 193 5.73 27.17 0.34
C LYS A 193 4.86 27.88 1.39
N LEU A 194 5.23 27.83 2.67
CA LEU A 194 4.50 28.50 3.75
C LEU A 194 4.42 30.00 3.51
N GLU A 195 5.55 30.64 3.19
CA GLU A 195 5.57 32.09 2.84
C GLU A 195 4.71 32.40 1.61
N HIS A 196 4.76 31.55 0.58
CA HIS A 196 3.97 31.72 -0.62
C HIS A 196 2.46 31.68 -0.32
N VAL A 197 2.02 30.75 0.53
CA VAL A 197 0.63 30.65 0.98
C VAL A 197 0.23 31.89 1.78
N CYS A 198 1.06 32.31 2.75
CA CYS A 198 0.80 33.51 3.56
C CYS A 198 0.67 34.77 2.71
N ARG A 199 1.52 34.92 1.71
CA ARG A 199 1.46 36.05 0.76
C ARG A 199 0.18 36.02 -0.07
N LYS A 200 -0.24 34.87 -0.57
CA LYS A 200 -1.51 34.72 -1.30
C LYS A 200 -2.73 35.04 -0.44
N LEU A 201 -2.72 34.64 0.82
CA LEU A 201 -3.77 34.95 1.78
C LEU A 201 -3.74 36.41 2.26
N ARG A 202 -2.70 37.17 1.89
CA ARG A 202 -2.48 38.58 2.32
C ARG A 202 -2.54 38.72 3.85
N LEU A 203 -1.95 37.80 4.56
CA LEU A 203 -1.92 37.82 6.03
C LEU A 203 -1.16 39.05 6.52
N LYS A 204 -1.65 39.66 7.61
CA LYS A 204 -1.05 40.81 8.29
C LYS A 204 -0.83 40.45 9.78
N PRO A 205 0.17 41.08 10.43
CA PRO A 205 0.37 40.91 11.84
C PRO A 205 -0.94 41.17 12.64
N GLY A 206 -1.31 40.25 13.52
CA GLY A 206 -2.49 40.39 14.35
C GLY A 206 -3.84 39.92 13.75
N MET A 207 -3.80 39.30 12.54
CA MET A 207 -4.99 38.67 11.94
C MET A 207 -5.21 37.29 12.54
#